data_77b632c79bfcdd7ffbc8502b803022dd
#
_entry.id   77b632c79bfcdd7ffbc8502b803022dd
#
_cell.length_a   1.000
_cell.length_b   1.000
_cell.length_c   1.000
_cell.angle_alpha   90.00
_cell.angle_beta   90.00
_cell.angle_gamma   90.00
#
_symmetry.space_group_name_H-M   'P 1'
#
loop_
_entity.id
_entity.type
_entity.pdbx_description
1 polymer ?
#
loop_
_entity_poly.entity_id
_entity_poly.type
_entity_poly.pdbx_seq_one_letter_code
_entity_poly.pdbx_strand_id
1 'polypeptide(L)'
;GVQTCALPISAGEWGRVETALAQSARLLNLIIADIYGQRRLLESGLLPPEVLYANPEYLRPFTDLQPADQTPMFLYAAELARRADGSFCVMADRSEAPAGPGFALENRIVSSRSMATAFKQMPVERLAQFFVRLQNSLRRRTARPTDSPRIVLLSSGPRHPYYFEDVYLARYL
;
A
#
# COMPACT_ATOMS: atom_id res chain seq x y z
N GLY A 1 -25.37 -19.39 -16.08
CA GLY A 1 -24.18 -19.58 -15.30
C GLY A 1 -23.50 -18.25 -15.09
N VAL A 2 -23.35 -17.80 -13.86
CA VAL A 2 -22.53 -16.62 -13.54
C VAL A 2 -21.11 -17.02 -13.84
N GLN A 3 -20.54 -16.56 -14.95
CA GLN A 3 -19.12 -16.62 -15.18
C GLN A 3 -18.49 -15.64 -14.18
N THR A 4 -18.10 -16.15 -13.03
CA THR A 4 -17.28 -15.41 -12.11
C THR A 4 -15.91 -15.26 -12.77
N CYS A 5 -15.56 -14.04 -13.16
CA CYS A 5 -14.22 -13.70 -13.59
C CYS A 5 -13.27 -13.63 -12.36
N ALA A 6 -13.30 -14.64 -11.50
CA ALA A 6 -12.25 -14.89 -10.56
C ALA A 6 -11.07 -15.42 -11.37
N LEU A 7 -10.07 -14.59 -11.62
CA LEU A 7 -8.81 -15.00 -12.20
C LEU A 7 -7.93 -15.52 -11.06
N PRO A 8 -7.84 -16.83 -10.82
CA PRO A 8 -6.96 -17.34 -9.78
C PRO A 8 -5.51 -17.05 -10.16
N ILE A 9 -4.76 -16.51 -9.22
CA ILE A 9 -3.33 -16.29 -9.33
C ILE A 9 -2.66 -17.36 -8.48
N SER A 10 -1.80 -18.16 -9.08
CA SER A 10 -1.07 -19.20 -8.35
C SER A 10 -0.08 -18.60 -7.35
N ALA A 11 0.26 -19.34 -6.28
CA ALA A 11 1.24 -18.90 -5.30
C ALA A 11 2.60 -18.58 -5.95
N GLY A 12 3.02 -19.34 -6.96
CA GLY A 12 4.26 -19.10 -7.68
C GLY A 12 4.25 -17.83 -8.53
N GLU A 13 3.12 -17.53 -9.20
CA GLU A 13 2.94 -16.26 -9.92
C GLU A 13 2.96 -15.09 -8.94
N TRP A 14 2.19 -15.21 -7.84
CA TRP A 14 2.11 -14.16 -6.83
C TRP A 14 3.45 -13.88 -6.17
N GLY A 15 4.23 -14.92 -5.83
CA GLY A 15 5.56 -14.74 -5.25
C GLY A 15 6.53 -13.94 -6.14
N ARG A 16 6.44 -14.10 -7.48
CA ARG A 16 7.22 -13.26 -8.41
C ARG A 16 6.76 -11.81 -8.41
N VAL A 17 5.44 -11.60 -8.41
CA VAL A 17 4.84 -10.25 -8.33
C VAL A 17 5.23 -9.58 -7.02
N GLU A 18 5.09 -10.27 -5.90
CA GLU A 18 5.45 -9.76 -4.56
C GLU A 18 6.92 -9.34 -4.49
N THR A 19 7.82 -10.17 -5.02
CA THR A 19 9.26 -9.85 -5.08
C THR A 19 9.54 -8.59 -5.88
N ALA A 20 8.93 -8.46 -7.06
CA ALA A 20 9.09 -7.30 -7.93
C ALA A 20 8.52 -6.03 -7.28
N LEU A 21 7.33 -6.11 -6.68
CA LEU A 21 6.71 -4.97 -5.99
C LEU A 21 7.50 -4.57 -4.73
N ALA A 22 8.06 -5.52 -4.00
CA ALA A 22 8.92 -5.21 -2.87
C ALA A 22 10.19 -4.46 -3.30
N GLN A 23 10.76 -4.78 -4.46
CA GLN A 23 11.88 -4.05 -5.05
C GLN A 23 11.47 -2.62 -5.44
N SER A 24 10.36 -2.45 -6.12
CA SER A 24 9.82 -1.13 -6.48
C SER A 24 9.55 -0.27 -5.26
N ALA A 25 8.90 -0.83 -4.24
CA ALA A 25 8.62 -0.13 -2.99
C ALA A 25 9.91 0.34 -2.28
N ARG A 26 10.96 -0.50 -2.26
CA ARG A 26 12.27 -0.10 -1.71
C ARG A 26 12.90 1.03 -2.49
N LEU A 27 12.87 0.95 -3.82
CA LEU A 27 13.42 2.01 -4.69
C LEU A 27 12.69 3.33 -4.47
N LEU A 28 11.37 3.33 -4.49
CA LEU A 28 10.56 4.53 -4.25
C LEU A 28 10.81 5.11 -2.86
N ASN A 29 10.94 4.26 -1.85
CA ASN A 29 11.27 4.71 -0.50
C ASN A 29 12.64 5.39 -0.43
N LEU A 30 13.66 4.86 -1.12
CA LEU A 30 14.98 5.49 -1.21
C LEU A 30 14.94 6.82 -1.96
N ILE A 31 14.16 6.91 -3.04
CA ILE A 31 13.96 8.15 -3.79
C ILE A 31 13.30 9.21 -2.90
N ILE A 32 12.24 8.86 -2.18
CA ILE A 32 11.56 9.79 -1.26
C ILE A 32 12.50 10.24 -0.14
N ALA A 33 13.26 9.32 0.44
CA ALA A 33 14.24 9.63 1.48
C ALA A 33 15.34 10.58 0.96
N ASP A 34 15.80 10.40 -0.28
CA ASP A 34 16.79 11.28 -0.89
C ASP A 34 16.23 12.66 -1.20
N ILE A 35 15.02 12.74 -1.77
CA ILE A 35 14.34 13.99 -2.15
C ILE A 35 14.13 14.90 -0.94
N TYR A 36 13.70 14.35 0.18
CA TYR A 36 13.48 15.09 1.42
C TYR A 36 14.72 15.18 2.32
N GLY A 37 15.82 14.49 1.95
CA GLY A 37 17.09 14.48 2.66
C GLY A 37 18.22 15.11 1.85
N GLN A 38 19.19 14.30 1.47
CA GLN A 38 20.45 14.73 0.86
C GLN A 38 20.33 15.24 -0.58
N ARG A 39 19.27 14.93 -1.30
CA ARG A 39 18.97 15.38 -2.67
C ARG A 39 20.06 15.04 -3.70
N ARG A 40 20.72 13.91 -3.51
CA ARG A 40 21.79 13.43 -4.42
C ARG A 40 21.30 13.19 -5.84
N LEU A 41 20.03 12.79 -6.00
CA LEU A 41 19.40 12.60 -7.32
C LEU A 41 19.31 13.91 -8.11
N LEU A 42 19.05 15.03 -7.42
CA LEU A 42 19.07 16.37 -8.00
C LEU A 42 20.50 16.82 -8.32
N GLU A 43 21.41 16.68 -7.35
CA GLU A 43 22.82 17.09 -7.52
C GLU A 43 23.52 16.34 -8.67
N SER A 44 23.19 15.05 -8.84
CA SER A 44 23.74 14.23 -9.93
C SER A 44 23.06 14.45 -11.28
N GLY A 45 21.98 15.24 -11.34
CA GLY A 45 21.22 15.49 -12.57
C GLY A 45 20.34 14.30 -13.02
N LEU A 46 20.24 13.24 -12.20
CA LEU A 46 19.36 12.09 -12.49
C LEU A 46 17.87 12.45 -12.37
N LEU A 47 17.55 13.37 -11.48
CA LEU A 47 16.21 13.92 -11.33
C LEU A 47 16.24 15.40 -11.70
N PRO A 48 15.55 15.81 -12.78
CA PRO A 48 15.46 17.23 -13.12
C PRO A 48 14.74 18.02 -12.02
N PRO A 49 15.27 19.18 -11.58
CA PRO A 49 14.66 19.99 -10.52
C PRO A 49 13.20 20.35 -10.80
N GLU A 50 12.87 20.54 -12.07
CA GLU A 50 11.52 20.93 -12.51
C GLU A 50 10.50 19.84 -12.19
N VAL A 51 10.88 18.58 -12.31
CA VAL A 51 9.99 17.43 -11.99
C VAL A 51 9.60 17.44 -10.51
N LEU A 52 10.55 17.81 -9.65
CA LEU A 52 10.30 17.87 -8.20
C LEU A 52 9.57 19.15 -7.81
N TYR A 53 10.13 20.30 -8.18
CA TYR A 53 9.66 21.59 -7.65
C TYR A 53 8.40 22.12 -8.32
N ALA A 54 8.04 21.64 -9.53
CA ALA A 54 6.76 21.92 -10.16
C ALA A 54 5.62 21.02 -9.64
N ASN A 55 5.94 19.97 -8.90
CA ASN A 55 4.91 19.10 -8.32
C ASN A 55 4.28 19.81 -7.09
N PRO A 56 2.97 20.11 -7.10
CA PRO A 56 2.29 20.77 -5.99
C PRO A 56 2.25 19.91 -4.72
N GLU A 57 2.39 18.60 -4.84
CA GLU A 57 2.41 17.66 -3.71
C GLU A 57 3.79 17.60 -3.02
N TYR A 58 4.82 18.25 -3.57
CA TYR A 58 6.11 18.34 -2.91
C TYR A 58 6.07 19.34 -1.74
N LEU A 59 6.13 18.80 -0.54
CA LEU A 59 6.00 19.58 0.70
C LEU A 59 7.37 20.07 1.19
N ARG A 60 7.82 21.23 0.71
CA ARG A 60 9.10 21.84 1.12
C ARG A 60 9.34 21.91 2.64
N PRO A 61 8.33 22.18 3.50
CA PRO A 61 8.53 22.20 4.95
C PRO A 61 8.97 20.85 5.55
N PHE A 62 8.81 19.76 4.83
CA PHE A 62 9.24 18.42 5.26
C PHE A 62 10.68 18.09 4.86
N THR A 63 11.38 18.98 4.16
CA THR A 63 12.80 18.79 3.82
C THR A 63 13.62 18.72 5.11
N ASP A 64 14.55 17.75 5.14
CA ASP A 64 15.42 17.42 6.27
C ASP A 64 14.69 16.87 7.52
N LEU A 65 13.38 16.61 7.43
CA LEU A 65 12.65 15.84 8.44
C LEU A 65 12.76 14.34 8.14
N GLN A 66 13.29 13.61 9.11
CA GLN A 66 13.40 12.15 8.99
C GLN A 66 12.36 11.47 9.88
N PRO A 67 11.56 10.52 9.35
CA PRO A 67 10.72 9.67 10.18
C PRO A 67 11.59 8.88 11.17
N ALA A 68 11.06 8.61 12.37
CA ALA A 68 11.80 7.89 13.42
C ALA A 68 12.29 6.50 12.98
N ASP A 69 11.59 5.84 12.08
CA ASP A 69 11.93 4.53 11.50
C ASP A 69 12.70 4.61 10.17
N GLN A 70 13.10 5.82 9.76
CA GLN A 70 13.78 6.10 8.49
C GLN A 70 13.05 5.58 7.23
N THR A 71 11.75 5.34 7.35
CA THR A 71 10.92 4.82 6.26
C THR A 71 9.86 5.86 5.89
N PRO A 72 10.13 6.81 4.99
CA PRO A 72 9.19 7.87 4.65
C PRO A 72 7.89 7.36 4.04
N MET A 73 7.96 6.31 3.19
CA MET A 73 6.78 5.70 2.60
C MET A 73 6.24 4.59 3.51
N PHE A 74 5.10 4.83 4.13
CA PHE A 74 4.50 3.90 5.09
C PHE A 74 3.73 2.76 4.43
N LEU A 75 2.98 3.06 3.40
CA LEU A 75 2.14 2.13 2.67
C LEU A 75 2.36 2.33 1.17
N TYR A 76 2.49 1.23 0.46
CA TYR A 76 2.65 1.22 -0.99
C TYR A 76 1.61 0.30 -1.60
N ALA A 77 1.02 0.72 -2.70
CA ALA A 77 0.20 -0.11 -3.56
C ALA A 77 0.58 0.07 -5.02
N ALA A 78 0.33 -0.95 -5.82
CA ALA A 78 0.53 -0.90 -7.26
C ALA A 78 -0.73 -1.36 -7.99
N GLU A 79 -1.06 -0.68 -9.07
CA GLU A 79 -2.06 -1.15 -10.02
C GLU A 79 -1.39 -2.06 -11.03
N LEU A 80 -1.91 -3.27 -11.14
CA LEU A 80 -1.33 -4.30 -12.01
C LEU A 80 -2.28 -4.66 -13.14
N ALA A 81 -1.74 -4.83 -14.33
CA ALA A 81 -2.46 -5.44 -15.45
C ALA A 81 -1.80 -6.76 -15.84
N ARG A 82 -2.63 -7.75 -16.23
CA ARG A 82 -2.13 -9.00 -16.79
C ARG A 82 -2.05 -8.87 -18.31
N ARG A 83 -0.90 -9.13 -18.87
CA ARG A 83 -0.65 -9.10 -20.32
C ARG A 83 -1.20 -10.38 -20.98
N ALA A 84 -1.27 -10.36 -22.31
CA ALA A 84 -1.72 -11.50 -23.09
C ALA A 84 -0.84 -12.76 -22.93
N ASP A 85 0.44 -12.57 -22.65
CA ASP A 85 1.40 -13.65 -22.37
C ASP A 85 1.29 -14.21 -20.93
N GLY A 86 0.37 -13.67 -20.12
CA GLY A 86 0.15 -14.04 -18.72
C GLY A 86 1.05 -13.33 -17.73
N SER A 87 2.03 -12.55 -18.15
CA SER A 87 2.89 -11.76 -17.26
C SER A 87 2.14 -10.57 -16.65
N PHE A 88 2.61 -10.06 -15.52
CA PHE A 88 2.08 -8.85 -14.91
C PHE A 88 2.95 -7.64 -15.26
N CYS A 89 2.31 -6.49 -15.44
CA CYS A 89 2.97 -5.20 -15.51
C CYS A 89 2.35 -4.21 -14.53
N VAL A 90 3.19 -3.33 -13.99
CA VAL A 90 2.74 -2.20 -13.16
C VAL A 90 2.19 -1.13 -14.09
N MET A 91 0.96 -0.70 -13.83
CA MET A 91 0.27 0.39 -14.53
C MET A 91 0.42 1.71 -13.79
N ALA A 92 0.40 1.66 -12.48
CA ALA A 92 0.61 2.82 -11.62
C ALA A 92 1.16 2.40 -10.26
N ASP A 93 2.01 3.24 -9.70
CA ASP A 93 2.48 3.16 -8.33
C ASP A 93 1.68 4.15 -7.46
N ARG A 94 1.25 3.70 -6.29
CA ARG A 94 0.55 4.51 -5.29
C ARG A 94 1.39 4.57 -4.02
N SER A 95 2.11 5.64 -3.85
CA SER A 95 3.02 5.86 -2.71
C SER A 95 2.42 6.76 -1.63
N GLU A 96 1.26 7.37 -1.90
CA GLU A 96 0.59 8.31 -1.02
C GLU A 96 -0.74 7.73 -0.55
N ALA A 97 -0.81 7.37 0.73
CA ALA A 97 -2.01 6.89 1.43
C ALA A 97 -2.96 6.01 0.58
N PRO A 98 -2.46 4.93 -0.06
CA PRO A 98 -3.29 4.13 -0.96
C PRO A 98 -4.45 3.51 -0.21
N ALA A 99 -5.65 3.64 -0.78
CA ALA A 99 -6.87 2.99 -0.33
C ALA A 99 -6.98 1.56 -0.92
N GLY A 100 -7.82 0.74 -0.31
CA GLY A 100 -8.17 -0.59 -0.83
C GLY A 100 -8.17 -1.74 0.16
N PRO A 101 -7.34 -1.75 1.23
CA PRO A 101 -7.27 -2.88 2.16
C PRO A 101 -8.62 -3.23 2.81
N GLY A 102 -9.40 -2.24 3.22
CA GLY A 102 -10.73 -2.45 3.82
C GLY A 102 -11.71 -3.06 2.83
N PHE A 103 -11.73 -2.55 1.59
CA PHE A 103 -12.54 -3.13 0.51
C PHE A 103 -12.11 -4.55 0.17
N ALA A 104 -10.81 -4.83 0.12
CA ALA A 104 -10.28 -6.16 -0.13
C ALA A 104 -10.72 -7.16 0.95
N LEU A 105 -10.71 -6.76 2.21
CA LEU A 105 -11.12 -7.61 3.32
C LEU A 105 -12.64 -7.88 3.26
N GLU A 106 -13.47 -6.88 3.06
CA GLU A 106 -14.92 -7.06 2.94
C GLU A 106 -15.27 -7.92 1.72
N ASN A 107 -14.64 -7.65 0.57
CA ASN A 107 -14.82 -8.48 -0.62
C ASN A 107 -14.42 -9.94 -0.36
N ARG A 108 -13.36 -10.20 0.39
CA ARG A 108 -12.95 -11.54 0.81
C ARG A 108 -14.02 -12.21 1.68
N ILE A 109 -14.62 -11.49 2.62
CA ILE A 109 -15.68 -12.00 3.49
C ILE A 109 -16.91 -12.37 2.66
N VAL A 110 -17.37 -11.47 1.79
CA VAL A 110 -18.52 -11.70 0.91
C VAL A 110 -18.26 -12.87 -0.03
N SER A 111 -17.11 -12.89 -0.70
CA SER A 111 -16.73 -13.95 -1.64
C SER A 111 -16.63 -15.31 -0.97
N SER A 112 -16.10 -15.37 0.25
CA SER A 112 -16.01 -16.63 1.00
C SER A 112 -17.37 -17.22 1.40
N ARG A 113 -18.37 -16.36 1.60
CA ARG A 113 -19.76 -16.78 1.87
C ARG A 113 -20.46 -17.22 0.60
N SER A 114 -20.32 -16.44 -0.48
CA SER A 114 -21.00 -16.67 -1.76
C SER A 114 -20.43 -17.90 -2.50
N MET A 115 -19.14 -18.19 -2.33
CA MET A 115 -18.42 -19.27 -2.99
C MET A 115 -17.80 -20.27 -1.99
N ALA A 116 -18.56 -20.61 -0.93
CA ALA A 116 -18.04 -21.39 0.19
C ALA A 116 -17.41 -22.72 -0.22
N THR A 117 -17.96 -23.42 -1.22
CA THR A 117 -17.42 -24.68 -1.73
C THR A 117 -16.06 -24.50 -2.39
N ALA A 118 -15.91 -23.47 -3.24
CA ALA A 118 -14.64 -23.16 -3.90
C ALA A 118 -13.56 -22.77 -2.87
N PHE A 119 -13.92 -21.97 -1.87
CA PHE A 119 -12.99 -21.59 -0.79
C PHE A 119 -12.53 -22.78 0.07
N LYS A 120 -13.39 -23.81 0.26
CA LYS A 120 -13.00 -25.03 0.97
C LYS A 120 -12.05 -25.91 0.16
N GLN A 121 -12.17 -25.88 -1.15
CA GLN A 121 -11.37 -26.71 -2.07
C GLN A 121 -10.03 -26.08 -2.45
N MET A 122 -9.89 -24.75 -2.30
CA MET A 122 -8.68 -24.01 -2.66
C MET A 122 -8.02 -23.43 -1.40
N PRO A 123 -6.70 -23.57 -1.22
CA PRO A 123 -5.95 -22.96 -0.12
C PRO A 123 -5.77 -21.46 -0.39
N VAL A 124 -6.84 -20.69 -0.23
CA VAL A 124 -6.83 -19.24 -0.48
C VAL A 124 -6.06 -18.52 0.63
N GLU A 125 -5.09 -17.69 0.26
CA GLU A 125 -4.27 -16.91 1.19
C GLU A 125 -5.12 -15.99 2.08
N ARG A 126 -4.76 -15.90 3.35
CA ARG A 126 -5.50 -15.09 4.35
C ARG A 126 -5.00 -13.66 4.39
N LEU A 127 -5.89 -12.68 4.27
CA LEU A 127 -5.56 -11.25 4.38
C LEU A 127 -5.23 -10.80 5.80
N ALA A 128 -5.57 -11.58 6.82
CA ALA A 128 -5.37 -11.22 8.23
C ALA A 128 -3.91 -10.84 8.55
N GLN A 129 -2.93 -11.50 7.93
CA GLN A 129 -1.52 -11.22 8.15
C GLN A 129 -1.12 -9.79 7.73
N PHE A 130 -1.73 -9.27 6.67
CA PHE A 130 -1.53 -7.89 6.26
C PHE A 130 -1.95 -6.91 7.37
N PHE A 131 -3.14 -7.09 7.94
CA PHE A 131 -3.67 -6.21 8.98
C PHE A 131 -2.86 -6.28 10.29
N VAL A 132 -2.41 -7.48 10.67
CA VAL A 132 -1.50 -7.64 11.81
C VAL A 132 -0.19 -6.89 11.58
N ARG A 133 0.40 -6.99 10.39
CA ARG A 133 1.62 -6.25 10.03
C ARG A 133 1.39 -4.75 10.01
N LEU A 134 0.26 -4.31 9.45
CA LEU A 134 -0.13 -2.90 9.42
C LEU A 134 -0.24 -2.32 10.84
N GLN A 135 -0.98 -2.99 11.72
CA GLN A 135 -1.13 -2.59 13.11
C GLN A 135 0.21 -2.53 13.85
N ASN A 136 1.06 -3.55 13.69
CA ASN A 136 2.39 -3.57 14.29
C ASN A 136 3.30 -2.46 13.75
N SER A 137 3.17 -2.13 12.46
CA SER A 137 3.94 -1.05 11.86
C SER A 137 3.50 0.32 12.37
N LEU A 138 2.19 0.54 12.54
CA LEU A 138 1.64 1.75 13.17
C LEU A 138 2.14 1.92 14.61
N ARG A 139 2.11 0.85 15.39
CA ARG A 139 2.62 0.87 16.78
C ARG A 139 4.10 1.23 16.87
N ARG A 140 4.93 0.72 15.96
CA ARG A 140 6.37 1.03 15.93
C ARG A 140 6.70 2.47 15.55
N ARG A 141 5.77 3.19 14.90
CA ARG A 141 5.94 4.58 14.48
C ARG A 141 5.60 5.60 15.56
N THR A 142 5.15 5.15 16.73
CA THR A 142 4.83 6.08 17.81
C THR A 142 6.11 6.74 18.33
N ALA A 143 6.06 8.07 18.49
CA ALA A 143 7.19 8.86 18.99
C ALA A 143 7.55 8.55 20.45
N ARG A 144 6.62 7.96 21.20
CA ARG A 144 6.83 7.56 22.59
C ARG A 144 6.54 6.07 22.74
N PRO A 145 7.50 5.27 23.23
CA PRO A 145 7.27 3.89 23.55
C PRO A 145 6.14 3.78 24.59
N THR A 146 5.07 3.10 24.25
CA THR A 146 3.94 2.82 25.12
C THR A 146 3.29 1.53 24.69
N ASP A 147 2.77 0.77 25.64
CA ASP A 147 2.11 -0.51 25.36
C ASP A 147 0.78 -0.34 24.61
N SER A 148 0.19 0.86 24.69
CA SER A 148 -1.09 1.18 24.04
C SER A 148 -1.04 2.57 23.39
N PRO A 149 -0.42 2.72 22.23
CA PRO A 149 -0.36 4.00 21.52
C PRO A 149 -1.74 4.39 20.99
N ARG A 150 -2.07 5.67 21.08
CA ARG A 150 -3.26 6.21 20.45
C ARG A 150 -2.98 6.42 18.97
N ILE A 151 -3.69 5.68 18.12
CA ILE A 151 -3.64 5.81 16.66
C ILE A 151 -4.91 6.55 16.23
N VAL A 152 -4.75 7.61 15.44
CA VAL A 152 -5.86 8.41 14.92
C VAL A 152 -5.85 8.31 13.40
N LEU A 153 -6.97 7.92 12.83
CA LEU A 153 -7.19 7.87 11.39
C LEU A 153 -7.89 9.16 10.98
N LEU A 154 -7.24 9.94 10.12
CA LEU A 154 -7.82 11.14 9.54
C LEU A 154 -8.65 10.74 8.32
N SER A 155 -9.92 11.11 8.32
CA SER A 155 -10.86 10.83 7.23
C SER A 155 -11.29 12.11 6.54
N SER A 156 -11.52 12.02 5.22
CA SER A 156 -12.10 13.11 4.43
C SER A 156 -13.60 13.29 4.66
N GLY A 157 -14.21 12.46 5.52
CA GLY A 157 -15.59 12.57 5.96
C GLY A 157 -16.60 11.82 5.07
N PRO A 158 -17.87 11.81 5.50
CA PRO A 158 -18.90 10.87 4.97
C PRO A 158 -19.30 11.08 3.50
N ARG A 159 -18.90 12.19 2.89
CA ARG A 159 -19.15 12.44 1.46
C ARG A 159 -18.03 11.91 0.56
N HIS A 160 -16.90 11.47 1.15
CA HIS A 160 -15.77 10.99 0.38
C HIS A 160 -15.98 9.52 -0.04
N PRO A 161 -15.62 9.11 -1.26
CA PRO A 161 -15.81 7.73 -1.74
C PRO A 161 -15.15 6.65 -0.87
N TYR A 162 -14.05 6.99 -0.20
CA TYR A 162 -13.31 6.06 0.66
C TYR A 162 -13.74 6.08 2.13
N TYR A 163 -14.77 6.86 2.51
CA TYR A 163 -15.23 6.95 3.89
C TYR A 163 -15.63 5.60 4.50
N PHE A 164 -16.22 4.71 3.69
CA PHE A 164 -16.51 3.34 4.14
C PHE A 164 -15.25 2.64 4.63
N GLU A 165 -14.16 2.74 3.88
CA GLU A 165 -12.89 2.12 4.24
C GLU A 165 -12.28 2.73 5.50
N ASP A 166 -12.32 4.05 5.63
CA ASP A 166 -11.83 4.75 6.82
C ASP A 166 -12.52 4.25 8.09
N VAL A 167 -13.86 4.18 8.06
CA VAL A 167 -14.66 3.66 9.19
C VAL A 167 -14.40 2.18 9.44
N TYR A 168 -14.24 1.41 8.38
CA TYR A 168 -13.96 -0.02 8.46
C TYR A 168 -12.60 -0.29 9.11
N LEU A 169 -11.56 0.38 8.63
CA LEU A 169 -10.21 0.27 9.18
C LEU A 169 -10.14 0.76 10.63
N ALA A 170 -10.82 1.86 10.98
CA ALA A 170 -10.87 2.38 12.34
C ALA A 170 -11.50 1.39 13.35
N ARG A 171 -12.35 0.47 12.88
CA ARG A 171 -12.91 -0.60 13.71
C ARG A 171 -12.05 -1.85 13.76
N TYR A 172 -11.25 -2.07 12.74
CA TYR A 172 -10.45 -3.27 12.60
C TYR A 172 -9.06 -3.13 13.23
N LEU A 173 -8.47 -1.92 13.19
CA LEU A 173 -7.15 -1.60 13.74
C LEU A 173 -7.23 -1.16 15.22
#